data_b899cc81b70eda6ac5e3984d9b2a4a91
#
_entry.id   b899cc81b70eda6ac5e3984d9b2a4a91
#
_cell.length_a   1.000
_cell.length_b   1.000
_cell.length_c   1.000
_cell.angle_alpha   90.00
_cell.angle_beta   90.00
_cell.angle_gamma   90.00
#
_symmetry.space_group_name_H-M   'P 1'
#
loop_
_entity.id
_entity.type
_entity.pdbx_description
1 polymer ?
#
loop_
_entity_poly.entity_id
_entity_poly.type
_entity_poly.pdbx_seq_one_letter_code
_entity_poly.pdbx_strand_id
1 'polypeptide(L)'
;MATAIKIEDLWVRYREEEDYAVKGLSLEIGEGEFVLLMGPSGCGKTTLCLTIMGIIPRVIKAEVKGSVRVFDLNPLNASPTEIAKYVTIVFQNPEMQLVTTSVYEEVAFPLENFGLPRDEIKRRVKEVLEVVGLSGLEDRSPASLSGGQKQALAIASVLALRPKIIILDEPTSQLDPQGTKRVTDLILKLRKEFETTILAVEHRIEWAVEYVDRILVMSGGKIVLEGDPKTVFSKEIKPEEAGFRPPQVSEIAYKLVRSGVALPTIPITLNEALNIFRGILDERAASS
;
A
#
# COMPACT_ATOMS: atom_id res chain seq x y z
N MET A 1 -18.08 9.89 -4.70
CA MET A 1 -16.75 9.84 -5.33
C MET A 1 -16.87 8.96 -6.56
N ALA A 2 -16.12 9.24 -7.61
CA ALA A 2 -16.07 8.31 -8.74
C ALA A 2 -15.31 7.05 -8.32
N THR A 3 -15.59 5.93 -8.99
CA THR A 3 -14.98 4.63 -8.65
C THR A 3 -13.69 4.43 -9.42
N ALA A 4 -12.57 4.21 -8.73
CA ALA A 4 -11.28 3.90 -9.32
C ALA A 4 -11.10 2.40 -9.59
N ILE A 5 -11.51 1.56 -8.63
CA ILE A 5 -11.44 0.09 -8.75
C ILE A 5 -12.80 -0.47 -8.35
N LYS A 6 -13.35 -1.35 -9.19
CA LYS A 6 -14.57 -2.11 -8.88
C LYS A 6 -14.34 -3.59 -9.16
N ILE A 7 -14.64 -4.42 -8.18
CA ILE A 7 -14.52 -5.87 -8.23
C ILE A 7 -15.85 -6.48 -7.83
N GLU A 8 -16.35 -7.44 -8.62
CA GLU A 8 -17.63 -8.12 -8.36
C GLU A 8 -17.42 -9.64 -8.46
N ASP A 9 -17.69 -10.33 -7.36
CA ASP A 9 -17.65 -11.79 -7.21
C ASP A 9 -16.36 -12.42 -7.78
N LEU A 10 -15.20 -11.86 -7.42
CA LEU A 10 -13.90 -12.29 -7.95
C LEU A 10 -13.47 -13.60 -7.30
N TRP A 11 -13.16 -14.58 -8.15
CA TRP A 11 -12.53 -15.85 -7.79
C TRP A 11 -11.24 -16.01 -8.58
N VAL A 12 -10.14 -16.34 -7.90
CA VAL A 12 -8.84 -16.58 -8.54
C VAL A 12 -8.23 -17.87 -8.01
N ARG A 13 -7.85 -18.79 -8.91
CA ARG A 13 -7.18 -20.03 -8.61
C ARG A 13 -5.98 -20.25 -9.52
N TYR A 14 -4.80 -20.43 -8.95
CA TYR A 14 -3.62 -20.80 -9.71
C TYR A 14 -3.77 -22.18 -10.32
N ARG A 15 -3.15 -22.43 -11.47
CA ARG A 15 -3.33 -23.69 -12.21
C ARG A 15 -2.87 -24.94 -11.46
N GLU A 16 -1.87 -24.78 -10.61
CA GLU A 16 -1.24 -25.86 -9.83
C GLU A 16 -1.86 -26.02 -8.46
N GLU A 17 -2.86 -25.21 -8.10
CA GLU A 17 -3.51 -25.22 -6.80
C GLU A 17 -4.94 -25.73 -6.91
N GLU A 18 -5.36 -26.51 -5.90
CA GLU A 18 -6.74 -26.99 -5.79
C GLU A 18 -7.67 -25.89 -5.25
N ASP A 19 -7.16 -25.08 -4.34
CA ASP A 19 -7.91 -24.03 -3.67
C ASP A 19 -7.84 -22.69 -4.38
N TYR A 20 -8.91 -21.90 -4.22
CA TYR A 20 -8.95 -20.52 -4.68
C TYR A 20 -8.17 -19.61 -3.73
N ALA A 21 -7.26 -18.79 -4.24
CA ALA A 21 -6.55 -17.76 -3.49
C ALA A 21 -7.44 -16.54 -3.20
N VAL A 22 -8.42 -16.26 -4.06
CA VAL A 22 -9.47 -15.25 -3.85
C VAL A 22 -10.82 -15.93 -4.05
N LYS A 23 -11.78 -15.70 -3.16
CA LYS A 23 -13.03 -16.49 -3.05
C LYS A 23 -14.27 -15.58 -2.96
N GLY A 24 -14.85 -15.21 -4.10
CA GLY A 24 -16.09 -14.43 -4.17
C GLY A 24 -15.93 -13.03 -3.58
N LEU A 25 -14.76 -12.40 -3.84
CA LEU A 25 -14.45 -11.08 -3.30
C LEU A 25 -15.14 -10.00 -4.12
N SER A 26 -15.90 -9.11 -3.44
CA SER A 26 -16.43 -7.89 -4.01
C SER A 26 -15.87 -6.69 -3.26
N LEU A 27 -15.42 -5.67 -3.99
CA LEU A 27 -14.76 -4.49 -3.45
C LEU A 27 -14.95 -3.29 -4.39
N GLU A 28 -15.12 -2.12 -3.81
CA GLU A 28 -15.11 -0.86 -4.55
C GLU A 28 -14.17 0.13 -3.85
N ILE A 29 -13.25 0.76 -4.62
CA ILE A 29 -12.32 1.78 -4.13
C ILE A 29 -12.59 3.07 -4.92
N GLY A 30 -12.81 4.16 -4.20
CA GLY A 30 -13.05 5.50 -4.76
C GLY A 30 -11.78 6.17 -5.30
N GLU A 31 -11.94 7.13 -6.20
CA GLU A 31 -10.83 7.97 -6.66
C GLU A 31 -10.26 8.80 -5.50
N GLY A 32 -8.91 8.87 -5.41
CA GLY A 32 -8.18 9.58 -4.36
C GLY A 32 -8.24 8.91 -2.98
N GLU A 33 -8.90 7.75 -2.87
CA GLU A 33 -8.98 7.01 -1.62
C GLU A 33 -7.63 6.35 -1.28
N PHE A 34 -7.24 6.40 0.00
CA PHE A 34 -6.10 5.66 0.52
C PHE A 34 -6.62 4.46 1.31
N VAL A 35 -6.50 3.28 0.74
CA VAL A 35 -6.96 2.02 1.31
C VAL A 35 -5.78 1.19 1.78
N LEU A 36 -5.88 0.66 3.00
CA LEU A 36 -4.92 -0.29 3.57
C LEU A 36 -5.50 -1.70 3.53
N LEU A 37 -4.83 -2.62 2.86
CA LEU A 37 -5.19 -4.04 2.79
C LEU A 37 -4.30 -4.85 3.73
N MET A 38 -4.92 -5.44 4.74
CA MET A 38 -4.27 -6.23 5.78
C MET A 38 -4.72 -7.69 5.75
N GLY A 39 -3.99 -8.54 6.47
CA GLY A 39 -4.35 -9.94 6.64
C GLY A 39 -3.13 -10.87 6.70
N PRO A 40 -3.29 -12.14 7.06
CA PRO A 40 -2.21 -13.10 7.18
C PRO A 40 -1.47 -13.32 5.86
N SER A 41 -0.23 -13.79 5.93
CA SER A 41 0.51 -14.23 4.74
C SER A 41 -0.27 -15.35 4.04
N GLY A 42 -0.27 -15.33 2.70
CA GLY A 42 -0.98 -16.32 1.90
C GLY A 42 -2.50 -16.16 1.81
N CYS A 43 -3.12 -15.13 2.43
CA CYS A 43 -4.57 -14.96 2.36
C CYS A 43 -5.10 -14.42 1.01
N GLY A 44 -4.22 -14.11 0.03
CA GLY A 44 -4.61 -13.69 -1.31
C GLY A 44 -4.38 -12.21 -1.66
N LYS A 45 -3.75 -11.40 -0.78
CA LYS A 45 -3.52 -9.94 -1.01
C LYS A 45 -2.74 -9.67 -2.29
N THR A 46 -1.59 -10.30 -2.45
CA THR A 46 -0.75 -10.14 -3.66
C THR A 46 -1.48 -10.65 -4.91
N THR A 47 -2.26 -11.75 -4.79
CA THR A 47 -3.11 -12.25 -5.88
C THR A 47 -4.14 -11.21 -6.32
N LEU A 48 -4.78 -10.55 -5.37
CA LEU A 48 -5.73 -9.46 -5.64
C LEU A 48 -5.04 -8.30 -6.37
N CYS A 49 -3.88 -7.84 -5.86
CA CYS A 49 -3.09 -6.77 -6.48
C CYS A 49 -2.68 -7.11 -7.92
N LEU A 50 -2.17 -8.32 -8.15
CA LEU A 50 -1.75 -8.79 -9.48
C LEU A 50 -2.94 -8.93 -10.44
N THR A 51 -4.14 -9.23 -9.92
CA THR A 51 -5.37 -9.30 -10.73
C THR A 51 -5.83 -7.90 -11.14
N ILE A 52 -5.79 -6.93 -10.23
CA ILE A 52 -6.09 -5.51 -10.52
C ILE A 52 -5.13 -4.98 -11.59
N MET A 53 -3.86 -5.39 -11.55
CA MET A 53 -2.83 -5.05 -12.54
C MET A 53 -2.98 -5.79 -13.89
N GLY A 54 -3.89 -6.77 -14.00
CA GLY A 54 -4.02 -7.62 -15.19
C GLY A 54 -2.82 -8.55 -15.45
N ILE A 55 -1.90 -8.68 -14.49
CA ILE A 55 -0.81 -9.66 -14.52
C ILE A 55 -1.39 -11.07 -14.44
N ILE A 56 -2.39 -11.27 -13.59
CA ILE A 56 -3.26 -12.44 -13.59
C ILE A 56 -4.51 -12.11 -14.42
N PRO A 57 -4.92 -12.96 -15.37
CA PRO A 57 -4.38 -14.28 -15.73
C PRO A 57 -3.37 -14.25 -16.90
N ARG A 58 -2.93 -13.10 -17.35
CA ARG A 58 -2.19 -12.93 -18.61
C ARG A 58 -0.77 -13.46 -18.54
N VAL A 59 0.00 -12.99 -17.56
CA VAL A 59 1.41 -13.39 -17.35
C VAL A 59 1.45 -14.62 -16.43
N ILE A 60 0.77 -14.53 -15.30
CA ILE A 60 0.63 -15.64 -14.34
C ILE A 60 -0.69 -16.35 -14.64
N LYS A 61 -0.59 -17.60 -15.10
CA LYS A 61 -1.76 -18.38 -15.50
C LYS A 61 -2.60 -18.81 -14.29
N ALA A 62 -3.84 -18.35 -14.27
CA ALA A 62 -4.81 -18.68 -13.25
C ALA A 62 -6.22 -18.74 -13.87
N GLU A 63 -7.11 -19.48 -13.23
CA GLU A 63 -8.54 -19.39 -13.49
C GLU A 63 -9.09 -18.16 -12.77
N VAL A 64 -9.78 -17.30 -13.49
CA VAL A 64 -10.40 -16.08 -12.95
C VAL A 64 -11.87 -16.07 -13.31
N LYS A 65 -12.75 -15.87 -12.30
CA LYS A 65 -14.20 -15.67 -12.46
C LYS A 65 -14.58 -14.35 -11.82
N GLY A 66 -15.73 -13.80 -12.21
CA GLY A 66 -16.20 -12.51 -11.77
C GLY A 66 -15.71 -11.38 -12.65
N SER A 67 -15.77 -10.14 -12.16
CA SER A 67 -15.38 -8.96 -12.90
C SER A 67 -14.43 -8.07 -12.13
N VAL A 68 -13.51 -7.42 -12.84
CA VAL A 68 -12.60 -6.39 -12.33
C VAL A 68 -12.63 -5.20 -13.28
N ARG A 69 -12.81 -4.01 -12.76
CA ARG A 69 -12.71 -2.74 -13.49
C ARG A 69 -11.71 -1.81 -12.80
N VAL A 70 -10.90 -1.16 -13.58
CA VAL A 70 -10.02 -0.07 -13.20
C VAL A 70 -10.44 1.13 -14.03
N PHE A 71 -11.17 2.06 -13.43
CA PHE A 71 -11.98 3.05 -14.16
C PHE A 71 -12.90 2.35 -15.17
N ASP A 72 -12.81 2.73 -16.45
CA ASP A 72 -13.58 2.09 -17.53
C ASP A 72 -12.89 0.87 -18.16
N LEU A 73 -11.70 0.52 -17.70
CA LEU A 73 -10.88 -0.54 -18.25
C LEU A 73 -11.14 -1.88 -17.55
N ASN A 74 -11.23 -2.96 -18.32
CA ASN A 74 -11.20 -4.32 -17.78
C ASN A 74 -9.75 -4.86 -17.84
N PRO A 75 -9.02 -4.94 -16.71
CA PRO A 75 -7.62 -5.36 -16.70
C PRO A 75 -7.42 -6.82 -17.12
N LEU A 76 -8.45 -7.67 -17.04
CA LEU A 76 -8.35 -9.07 -17.47
C LEU A 76 -8.21 -9.21 -19.00
N ASN A 77 -8.68 -8.20 -19.75
CA ASN A 77 -8.69 -8.19 -21.22
C ASN A 77 -7.78 -7.12 -21.83
N ALA A 78 -7.47 -6.05 -21.08
CA ALA A 78 -6.65 -4.94 -21.56
C ALA A 78 -5.17 -5.32 -21.71
N SER A 79 -4.44 -4.65 -22.58
CA SER A 79 -2.98 -4.84 -22.72
C SER A 79 -2.25 -4.29 -21.48
N PRO A 80 -1.05 -4.82 -21.14
CA PRO A 80 -0.26 -4.29 -20.04
C PRO A 80 0.02 -2.78 -20.16
N THR A 81 0.25 -2.29 -21.38
CA THR A 81 0.50 -0.87 -21.65
C THR A 81 -0.72 0.01 -21.38
N GLU A 82 -1.93 -0.49 -21.66
CA GLU A 82 -3.16 0.24 -21.34
C GLU A 82 -3.38 0.31 -19.84
N ILE A 83 -3.16 -0.80 -19.12
CA ILE A 83 -3.33 -0.85 -17.66
C ILE A 83 -2.32 0.06 -16.97
N ALA A 84 -1.05 0.03 -17.39
CA ALA A 84 0.02 0.80 -16.78
C ALA A 84 -0.16 2.33 -16.89
N LYS A 85 -1.06 2.81 -17.75
CA LYS A 85 -1.47 4.23 -17.78
C LYS A 85 -2.31 4.63 -16.56
N TYR A 86 -2.96 3.68 -15.94
CA TYR A 86 -3.88 3.93 -14.83
C TYR A 86 -3.34 3.41 -13.52
N VAL A 87 -2.79 2.21 -13.49
CA VAL A 87 -2.37 1.54 -12.27
C VAL A 87 -0.95 1.00 -12.38
N THR A 88 -0.17 1.23 -11.36
CA THR A 88 1.20 0.75 -11.23
C THR A 88 1.41 0.10 -9.86
N ILE A 89 2.44 -0.72 -9.73
CA ILE A 89 2.77 -1.41 -8.48
C ILE A 89 4.22 -1.19 -8.08
N VAL A 90 4.45 -0.99 -6.79
CA VAL A 90 5.76 -1.11 -6.15
C VAL A 90 5.78 -2.42 -5.40
N PHE A 91 6.69 -3.32 -5.76
CA PHE A 91 6.82 -4.64 -5.13
C PHE A 91 7.58 -4.57 -3.80
N GLN A 92 7.34 -5.55 -2.95
CA GLN A 92 7.99 -5.71 -1.64
C GLN A 92 9.53 -5.70 -1.72
N ASN A 93 10.08 -6.38 -2.74
CA ASN A 93 11.52 -6.39 -2.98
C ASN A 93 11.88 -5.45 -4.14
N PRO A 94 12.46 -4.26 -3.87
CA PRO A 94 12.83 -3.32 -4.91
C PRO A 94 13.88 -3.89 -5.90
N GLU A 95 14.73 -4.81 -5.46
CA GLU A 95 15.76 -5.41 -6.33
C GLU A 95 15.17 -6.23 -7.48
N MET A 96 13.96 -6.75 -7.32
CA MET A 96 13.26 -7.46 -8.40
C MET A 96 12.69 -6.52 -9.45
N GLN A 97 12.58 -5.22 -9.15
CA GLN A 97 11.99 -4.21 -10.01
C GLN A 97 13.04 -3.38 -10.74
N LEU A 98 14.24 -3.20 -10.13
CA LEU A 98 15.31 -2.39 -10.67
C LEU A 98 16.11 -3.19 -11.71
N VAL A 99 16.10 -2.75 -12.97
CA VAL A 99 16.63 -3.52 -14.12
C VAL A 99 17.67 -2.78 -14.94
N THR A 100 17.88 -1.47 -14.69
CA THR A 100 18.78 -0.65 -15.49
C THR A 100 20.16 -0.45 -14.84
N THR A 101 21.08 0.21 -15.53
CA THR A 101 22.47 0.38 -15.10
C THR A 101 22.70 1.65 -14.30
N SER A 102 21.80 2.63 -14.37
CA SER A 102 21.88 3.89 -13.61
C SER A 102 20.53 4.31 -13.01
N VAL A 103 20.58 5.12 -11.96
CA VAL A 103 19.41 5.72 -11.30
C VAL A 103 18.58 6.53 -12.30
N TYR A 104 19.25 7.30 -13.18
CA TYR A 104 18.57 8.06 -14.23
C TYR A 104 17.80 7.16 -15.18
N GLU A 105 18.47 6.12 -15.71
CA GLU A 105 17.84 5.18 -16.64
C GLU A 105 16.67 4.44 -16.01
N GLU A 106 16.75 4.09 -14.72
CA GLU A 106 15.68 3.38 -14.03
C GLU A 106 14.38 4.19 -13.99
N VAL A 107 14.48 5.50 -13.77
CA VAL A 107 13.32 6.39 -13.79
C VAL A 107 12.88 6.74 -15.21
N ALA A 108 13.83 6.85 -16.14
CA ALA A 108 13.56 7.18 -17.54
C ALA A 108 12.90 6.01 -18.30
N PHE A 109 13.27 4.78 -18.00
CA PHE A 109 12.87 3.57 -18.70
C PHE A 109 11.34 3.43 -18.90
N PRO A 110 10.49 3.55 -17.88
CA PRO A 110 9.05 3.49 -18.08
C PRO A 110 8.53 4.65 -18.95
N LEU A 111 9.11 5.84 -18.86
CA LEU A 111 8.70 7.00 -19.65
C LEU A 111 9.05 6.82 -21.13
N GLU A 112 10.21 6.24 -21.42
CA GLU A 112 10.64 5.89 -22.78
C GLU A 112 9.73 4.85 -23.41
N ASN A 113 9.35 3.82 -22.64
CA ASN A 113 8.40 2.79 -23.08
C ASN A 113 7.01 3.36 -23.43
N PHE A 114 6.62 4.47 -22.80
CA PHE A 114 5.40 5.21 -23.13
C PHE A 114 5.60 6.23 -24.25
N GLY A 115 6.80 6.35 -24.82
CA GLY A 115 7.09 7.22 -25.94
C GLY A 115 7.07 8.71 -25.61
N LEU A 116 7.37 9.09 -24.38
CA LEU A 116 7.42 10.50 -24.01
C LEU A 116 8.59 11.22 -24.71
N PRO A 117 8.45 12.53 -25.02
CA PRO A 117 9.53 13.34 -25.56
C PRO A 117 10.72 13.43 -24.58
N ARG A 118 11.95 13.46 -25.12
CA ARG A 118 13.19 13.49 -24.31
C ARG A 118 13.23 14.61 -23.28
N ASP A 119 12.74 15.78 -23.62
CA ASP A 119 12.75 16.94 -22.69
C ASP A 119 11.76 16.73 -21.54
N GLU A 120 10.63 16.11 -21.80
CA GLU A 120 9.65 15.73 -20.77
C GLU A 120 10.22 14.64 -19.86
N ILE A 121 10.90 13.64 -20.40
CA ILE A 121 11.59 12.60 -19.63
C ILE A 121 12.59 13.23 -18.66
N LYS A 122 13.50 14.09 -19.18
CA LYS A 122 14.50 14.78 -18.36
C LYS A 122 13.86 15.59 -17.23
N ARG A 123 12.79 16.30 -17.53
CA ARG A 123 12.06 17.10 -16.55
C ARG A 123 11.47 16.22 -15.45
N ARG A 124 10.76 15.14 -15.81
CA ARG A 124 10.11 14.23 -14.85
C ARG A 124 11.12 13.47 -14.01
N VAL A 125 12.19 12.96 -14.62
CA VAL A 125 13.26 12.28 -13.89
C VAL A 125 13.85 13.20 -12.82
N LYS A 126 14.22 14.44 -13.18
CA LYS A 126 14.76 15.40 -12.22
C LYS A 126 13.77 15.69 -11.09
N GLU A 127 12.52 15.97 -11.43
CA GLU A 127 11.45 16.26 -10.46
C GLU A 127 11.25 15.12 -9.47
N VAL A 128 11.18 13.87 -9.96
CA VAL A 128 10.94 12.71 -9.12
C VAL A 128 12.15 12.38 -8.26
N LEU A 129 13.37 12.44 -8.80
CA LEU A 129 14.60 12.21 -8.03
C LEU A 129 14.78 13.24 -6.91
N GLU A 130 14.39 14.48 -7.13
CA GLU A 130 14.37 15.50 -6.10
C GLU A 130 13.37 15.16 -4.99
N VAL A 131 12.17 14.73 -5.36
CA VAL A 131 11.11 14.35 -4.41
C VAL A 131 11.51 13.16 -3.55
N VAL A 132 12.15 12.14 -4.13
CA VAL A 132 12.58 10.94 -3.39
C VAL A 132 13.94 11.08 -2.69
N GLY A 133 14.60 12.24 -2.82
CA GLY A 133 15.90 12.52 -2.19
C GLY A 133 17.08 11.75 -2.83
N LEU A 134 17.02 11.50 -4.13
CA LEU A 134 18.08 10.84 -4.91
C LEU A 134 18.80 11.79 -5.88
N SER A 135 18.56 13.10 -5.79
CA SER A 135 19.29 14.10 -6.59
C SER A 135 20.81 14.00 -6.34
N GLY A 136 21.58 14.08 -7.42
CA GLY A 136 23.04 13.92 -7.41
C GLY A 136 23.51 12.45 -7.43
N LEU A 137 22.60 11.49 -7.54
CA LEU A 137 22.91 10.06 -7.67
C LEU A 137 22.55 9.51 -9.06
N GLU A 138 22.24 10.38 -10.01
CA GLU A 138 21.69 10.04 -11.34
C GLU A 138 22.54 9.00 -12.08
N ASP A 139 23.85 9.15 -12.02
CA ASP A 139 24.82 8.28 -12.71
C ASP A 139 25.22 7.04 -11.90
N ARG A 140 24.74 6.91 -10.66
CA ARG A 140 25.07 5.73 -9.84
C ARG A 140 24.30 4.50 -10.29
N SER A 141 24.95 3.35 -10.15
CA SER A 141 24.29 2.07 -10.34
C SER A 141 23.27 1.81 -9.20
N PRO A 142 22.05 1.36 -9.51
CA PRO A 142 21.08 0.95 -8.50
C PRO A 142 21.62 -0.09 -7.50
N ALA A 143 22.52 -0.97 -7.95
CA ALA A 143 23.16 -1.97 -7.08
C ALA A 143 24.00 -1.35 -5.95
N SER A 144 24.56 -0.15 -6.15
CA SER A 144 25.37 0.57 -5.16
C SER A 144 24.57 1.33 -4.11
N LEU A 145 23.25 1.38 -4.23
CA LEU A 145 22.36 2.11 -3.34
C LEU A 145 22.08 1.31 -2.06
N SER A 146 21.80 2.02 -0.94
CA SER A 146 21.26 1.40 0.26
C SER A 146 19.83 0.86 0.02
N GLY A 147 19.37 -0.08 0.85
CA GLY A 147 18.02 -0.64 0.74
C GLY A 147 16.92 0.44 0.67
N GLY A 148 17.01 1.47 1.55
CA GLY A 148 16.07 2.59 1.51
C GLY A 148 16.17 3.44 0.23
N GLN A 149 17.36 3.61 -0.33
CA GLN A 149 17.56 4.31 -1.60
C GLN A 149 17.02 3.47 -2.79
N LYS A 150 17.20 2.15 -2.76
CA LYS A 150 16.62 1.24 -3.76
C LYS A 150 15.08 1.30 -3.73
N GLN A 151 14.49 1.30 -2.53
CA GLN A 151 13.04 1.45 -2.38
C GLN A 151 12.55 2.81 -2.90
N ALA A 152 13.24 3.89 -2.54
CA ALA A 152 12.95 5.22 -3.05
C ALA A 152 13.06 5.28 -4.59
N LEU A 153 14.06 4.61 -5.18
CA LEU A 153 14.21 4.53 -6.64
C LEU A 153 13.08 3.74 -7.30
N ALA A 154 12.69 2.58 -6.75
CA ALA A 154 11.56 1.79 -7.24
C ALA A 154 10.24 2.60 -7.20
N ILE A 155 10.04 3.37 -6.14
CA ILE A 155 8.90 4.29 -6.06
C ILE A 155 9.04 5.40 -7.11
N ALA A 156 10.21 5.99 -7.28
CA ALA A 156 10.46 7.05 -8.25
C ALA A 156 10.15 6.63 -9.69
N SER A 157 10.57 5.42 -10.09
CA SER A 157 10.31 4.90 -11.44
C SER A 157 8.80 4.76 -11.75
N VAL A 158 8.04 4.35 -10.74
CA VAL A 158 6.57 4.25 -10.83
C VAL A 158 5.91 5.62 -10.90
N LEU A 159 6.39 6.57 -10.06
CA LEU A 159 5.81 7.90 -9.96
C LEU A 159 6.03 8.79 -11.17
N ALA A 160 7.15 8.60 -11.87
CA ALA A 160 7.46 9.33 -13.08
C ALA A 160 6.35 9.19 -14.14
N LEU A 161 5.62 8.07 -14.14
CA LEU A 161 4.46 7.84 -15.00
C LEU A 161 3.23 8.68 -14.62
N ARG A 162 3.16 9.20 -13.37
CA ARG A 162 2.00 9.89 -12.80
C ARG A 162 0.72 9.05 -12.89
N PRO A 163 0.73 7.83 -12.35
CA PRO A 163 -0.42 6.95 -12.43
C PRO A 163 -1.59 7.46 -11.59
N LYS A 164 -2.81 7.11 -11.96
CA LYS A 164 -4.01 7.43 -11.18
C LYS A 164 -4.16 6.54 -9.94
N ILE A 165 -3.63 5.31 -10.00
CA ILE A 165 -3.66 4.34 -8.91
C ILE A 165 -2.26 3.81 -8.68
N ILE A 166 -1.83 3.77 -7.42
CA ILE A 166 -0.59 3.11 -7.01
C ILE A 166 -0.93 1.98 -6.05
N ILE A 167 -0.45 0.79 -6.37
CA ILE A 167 -0.45 -0.34 -5.45
C ILE A 167 0.93 -0.40 -4.80
N LEU A 168 0.98 -0.49 -3.48
CA LEU A 168 2.19 -0.57 -2.69
C LEU A 168 2.19 -1.90 -1.95
N ASP A 169 3.01 -2.86 -2.37
CA ASP A 169 3.09 -4.17 -1.71
C ASP A 169 4.25 -4.15 -0.71
N GLU A 170 3.94 -3.95 0.57
CA GLU A 170 4.85 -3.84 1.72
C GLU A 170 6.01 -2.83 1.48
N PRO A 171 5.71 -1.57 1.13
CA PRO A 171 6.72 -0.59 0.71
C PRO A 171 7.73 -0.22 1.80
N THR A 172 7.46 -0.56 3.07
CA THR A 172 8.31 -0.19 4.21
C THR A 172 8.98 -1.38 4.89
N SER A 173 8.76 -2.61 4.42
CA SER A 173 9.19 -3.85 5.09
C SER A 173 10.70 -3.95 5.32
N GLN A 174 11.51 -3.37 4.42
CA GLN A 174 12.98 -3.42 4.47
C GLN A 174 13.63 -2.10 4.90
N LEU A 175 12.84 -1.13 5.39
CA LEU A 175 13.32 0.21 5.71
C LEU A 175 13.57 0.40 7.21
N ASP A 176 14.57 1.22 7.51
CA ASP A 176 14.76 1.80 8.83
C ASP A 176 13.67 2.87 9.12
N PRO A 177 13.53 3.35 10.35
CA PRO A 177 12.50 4.36 10.68
C PRO A 177 12.61 5.65 9.87
N GLN A 178 13.82 6.08 9.50
CA GLN A 178 14.02 7.28 8.68
C GLN A 178 13.61 7.03 7.21
N GLY A 179 13.94 5.85 6.68
CA GLY A 179 13.51 5.40 5.37
C GLY A 179 11.98 5.29 5.28
N THR A 180 11.36 4.68 6.29
CA THR A 180 9.90 4.59 6.40
C THR A 180 9.26 5.98 6.37
N LYS A 181 9.79 6.93 7.16
CA LYS A 181 9.28 8.30 7.16
C LYS A 181 9.38 8.95 5.79
N ARG A 182 10.55 8.88 5.12
CA ARG A 182 10.72 9.46 3.77
C ARG A 182 9.74 8.88 2.77
N VAL A 183 9.52 7.55 2.78
CA VAL A 183 8.55 6.88 1.91
C VAL A 183 7.12 7.32 2.24
N THR A 184 6.78 7.43 3.52
CA THR A 184 5.46 7.93 3.95
C THR A 184 5.22 9.36 3.46
N ASP A 185 6.17 10.27 3.71
CA ASP A 185 6.07 11.66 3.28
C ASP A 185 5.88 11.76 1.75
N LEU A 186 6.59 10.90 1.01
CA LEU A 186 6.45 10.80 -0.43
C LEU A 186 5.05 10.33 -0.86
N ILE A 187 4.53 9.25 -0.27
CA ILE A 187 3.20 8.72 -0.57
C ILE A 187 2.13 9.79 -0.31
N LEU A 188 2.23 10.50 0.81
CA LEU A 188 1.30 11.57 1.17
C LEU A 188 1.38 12.76 0.21
N LYS A 189 2.60 13.12 -0.22
CA LYS A 189 2.80 14.17 -1.23
C LYS A 189 2.11 13.80 -2.54
N LEU A 190 2.25 12.57 -3.00
CA LEU A 190 1.60 12.10 -4.21
C LEU A 190 0.09 12.15 -4.14
N ARG A 191 -0.47 11.64 -3.05
CA ARG A 191 -1.91 11.72 -2.82
C ARG A 191 -2.41 13.15 -2.91
N LYS A 192 -1.70 14.08 -2.27
CA LYS A 192 -2.10 15.49 -2.22
C LYS A 192 -1.94 16.22 -3.54
N GLU A 193 -0.84 15.99 -4.28
CA GLU A 193 -0.53 16.74 -5.50
C GLU A 193 -1.18 16.16 -6.76
N PHE A 194 -1.43 14.86 -6.79
CA PHE A 194 -1.92 14.16 -8.00
C PHE A 194 -3.27 13.47 -7.80
N GLU A 195 -3.89 13.61 -6.62
CA GLU A 195 -5.16 12.92 -6.27
C GLU A 195 -5.08 11.40 -6.53
N THR A 196 -3.86 10.84 -6.34
CA THR A 196 -3.60 9.42 -6.62
C THR A 196 -4.36 8.54 -5.64
N THR A 197 -5.09 7.56 -6.16
CA THR A 197 -5.69 6.48 -5.37
C THR A 197 -4.58 5.53 -4.91
N ILE A 198 -4.58 5.15 -3.64
CA ILE A 198 -3.53 4.33 -3.04
C ILE A 198 -4.13 3.06 -2.46
N LEU A 199 -3.63 1.91 -2.89
CA LEU A 199 -3.89 0.62 -2.26
C LEU A 199 -2.57 0.10 -1.67
N ALA A 200 -2.40 0.21 -0.35
CA ALA A 200 -1.23 -0.30 0.34
C ALA A 200 -1.53 -1.66 0.98
N VAL A 201 -0.67 -2.63 0.74
CA VAL A 201 -0.64 -3.91 1.45
C VAL A 201 0.44 -3.79 2.51
N GLU A 202 0.10 -4.00 3.77
CA GLU A 202 1.06 -3.85 4.87
C GLU A 202 0.80 -4.79 6.05
N HIS A 203 1.88 -5.12 6.73
CA HIS A 203 1.87 -5.80 8.03
C HIS A 203 2.23 -4.84 9.17
N ARG A 204 3.02 -3.80 8.90
CA ARG A 204 3.40 -2.74 9.83
C ARG A 204 2.61 -1.49 9.51
N ILE A 205 1.54 -1.28 10.23
CA ILE A 205 0.53 -0.28 9.89
C ILE A 205 0.75 1.10 10.53
N GLU A 206 1.69 1.19 11.47
CA GLU A 206 1.93 2.40 12.26
C GLU A 206 2.21 3.63 11.39
N TRP A 207 2.87 3.46 10.24
CA TRP A 207 3.16 4.55 9.33
C TRP A 207 1.94 5.01 8.53
N ALA A 208 0.98 4.12 8.29
CA ALA A 208 -0.15 4.36 7.40
C ALA A 208 -1.45 4.67 8.15
N VAL A 209 -1.65 4.10 9.34
CA VAL A 209 -2.93 4.11 10.06
C VAL A 209 -3.51 5.51 10.33
N GLU A 210 -2.64 6.52 10.40
CA GLU A 210 -3.04 7.93 10.59
C GLU A 210 -3.58 8.57 9.30
N TYR A 211 -3.24 8.01 8.13
CA TYR A 211 -3.45 8.65 6.83
C TYR A 211 -4.44 7.92 5.94
N VAL A 212 -4.75 6.66 6.25
CA VAL A 212 -5.68 5.85 5.46
C VAL A 212 -7.12 6.22 5.73
N ASP A 213 -7.93 6.24 4.68
CA ASP A 213 -9.38 6.48 4.80
C ASP A 213 -10.11 5.21 5.23
N ARG A 214 -9.64 4.05 4.75
CA ARG A 214 -10.29 2.76 4.97
C ARG A 214 -9.29 1.62 5.09
N ILE A 215 -9.62 0.68 5.97
CA ILE A 215 -8.88 -0.58 6.15
C ILE A 215 -9.76 -1.72 5.65
N LEU A 216 -9.15 -2.62 4.89
CA LEU A 216 -9.71 -3.89 4.46
C LEU A 216 -8.90 -5.02 5.09
N VAL A 217 -9.56 -5.93 5.77
CA VAL A 217 -8.92 -7.12 6.33
C VAL A 217 -9.31 -8.32 5.49
N MET A 218 -8.29 -8.97 4.93
CA MET A 218 -8.47 -10.16 4.10
C MET A 218 -8.05 -11.42 4.86
N SER A 219 -8.90 -12.44 4.83
CA SER A 219 -8.61 -13.76 5.40
C SER A 219 -9.26 -14.85 4.55
N GLY A 220 -8.54 -15.96 4.30
CA GLY A 220 -9.04 -17.10 3.55
C GLY A 220 -9.59 -16.74 2.16
N GLY A 221 -9.01 -15.74 1.49
CA GLY A 221 -9.42 -15.30 0.16
C GLY A 221 -10.61 -14.34 0.13
N LYS A 222 -11.09 -13.84 1.28
CA LYS A 222 -12.26 -12.96 1.40
C LYS A 222 -11.93 -11.72 2.21
N ILE A 223 -12.65 -10.61 1.99
CA ILE A 223 -12.69 -9.48 2.92
C ILE A 223 -13.60 -9.88 4.08
N VAL A 224 -13.03 -9.89 5.30
CA VAL A 224 -13.73 -10.30 6.53
C VAL A 224 -14.07 -9.13 7.43
N LEU A 225 -13.38 -8.00 7.27
CA LEU A 225 -13.63 -6.77 8.02
C LEU A 225 -13.27 -5.57 7.13
N GLU A 226 -14.08 -4.53 7.20
CA GLU A 226 -13.90 -3.29 6.46
C GLU A 226 -14.40 -2.11 7.31
N GLY A 227 -13.69 -1.00 7.28
CA GLY A 227 -14.09 0.22 7.98
C GLY A 227 -12.98 1.27 8.04
N ASP A 228 -13.28 2.41 8.62
CA ASP A 228 -12.26 3.39 8.99
C ASP A 228 -11.34 2.84 10.10
N PRO A 229 -10.11 3.35 10.26
CA PRO A 229 -9.17 2.82 11.24
C PRO A 229 -9.71 2.76 12.68
N LYS A 230 -10.48 3.75 13.12
CA LYS A 230 -11.03 3.78 14.47
C LYS A 230 -12.08 2.70 14.67
N THR A 231 -12.95 2.50 13.69
CA THR A 231 -13.95 1.43 13.71
C THR A 231 -13.29 0.06 13.73
N VAL A 232 -12.29 -0.17 12.86
CA VAL A 232 -11.58 -1.46 12.79
C VAL A 232 -10.89 -1.80 14.11
N PHE A 233 -10.22 -0.82 14.75
CA PHE A 233 -9.48 -1.02 15.99
C PHE A 233 -10.26 -0.65 17.25
N SER A 234 -11.57 -0.37 17.17
CA SER A 234 -12.41 -0.08 18.33
C SER A 234 -12.57 -1.28 19.30
N LYS A 235 -12.47 -2.50 18.74
CA LYS A 235 -12.53 -3.75 19.49
C LYS A 235 -11.17 -4.39 19.51
N GLU A 236 -10.92 -5.18 20.55
CA GLU A 236 -9.69 -5.93 20.66
C GLU A 236 -9.53 -6.91 19.50
N ILE A 237 -8.39 -6.80 18.83
CA ILE A 237 -7.96 -7.71 17.79
C ILE A 237 -6.89 -8.62 18.38
N LYS A 238 -7.13 -9.91 18.32
CA LYS A 238 -6.16 -10.93 18.70
C LYS A 238 -5.31 -11.29 17.47
N PRO A 239 -3.99 -11.01 17.49
CA PRO A 239 -3.13 -11.26 16.36
C PRO A 239 -3.15 -12.71 15.85
N GLU A 240 -3.31 -13.65 16.77
CA GLU A 240 -3.33 -15.09 16.47
C GLU A 240 -4.57 -15.50 15.65
N GLU A 241 -5.69 -14.80 15.86
CA GLU A 241 -6.95 -15.05 15.16
C GLU A 241 -7.05 -14.25 13.85
N ALA A 242 -6.56 -12.99 13.90
CA ALA A 242 -6.67 -12.06 12.79
C ALA A 242 -5.54 -12.23 11.74
N GLY A 243 -4.39 -12.79 12.15
CA GLY A 243 -3.21 -12.93 11.30
C GLY A 243 -2.48 -11.62 10.98
N PHE A 244 -2.78 -10.55 11.72
CA PHE A 244 -2.07 -9.27 11.69
C PHE A 244 -2.09 -8.62 13.08
N ARG A 245 -1.21 -7.64 13.31
CA ARG A 245 -1.16 -6.91 14.57
C ARG A 245 -1.88 -5.57 14.46
N PRO A 246 -2.68 -5.18 15.46
CA PRO A 246 -3.16 -3.81 15.58
C PRO A 246 -2.00 -2.86 15.91
N PRO A 247 -2.19 -1.53 15.84
CA PRO A 247 -1.17 -0.58 16.30
C PRO A 247 -0.71 -0.92 17.72
N GLN A 248 0.60 -0.80 17.98
CA GLN A 248 1.16 -1.14 19.30
C GLN A 248 0.48 -0.38 20.44
N VAL A 249 0.11 0.87 20.21
CA VAL A 249 -0.63 1.69 21.19
C VAL A 249 -2.02 1.14 21.47
N SER A 250 -2.69 0.55 20.49
CA SER A 250 -3.98 -0.13 20.66
C SER A 250 -3.81 -1.42 21.46
N GLU A 251 -2.75 -2.20 21.23
CA GLU A 251 -2.44 -3.39 22.05
C GLU A 251 -2.25 -3.03 23.55
N ILE A 252 -1.54 -1.93 23.82
CA ILE A 252 -1.37 -1.42 25.19
C ILE A 252 -2.72 -1.02 25.77
N ALA A 253 -3.54 -0.30 25.01
CA ALA A 253 -4.85 0.13 25.44
C ALA A 253 -5.78 -1.05 25.77
N TYR A 254 -5.79 -2.10 24.94
CA TYR A 254 -6.55 -3.33 25.22
C TYR A 254 -6.12 -3.99 26.54
N LYS A 255 -4.80 -4.05 26.82
CA LYS A 255 -4.29 -4.60 28.08
C LYS A 255 -4.72 -3.75 29.29
N LEU A 256 -4.70 -2.42 29.17
CA LEU A 256 -5.15 -1.51 30.21
C LEU A 256 -6.66 -1.69 30.49
N VAL A 257 -7.47 -1.78 29.47
CA VAL A 257 -8.93 -2.04 29.61
C VAL A 257 -9.18 -3.38 30.30
N ARG A 258 -8.46 -4.44 29.91
CA ARG A 258 -8.55 -5.74 30.60
C ARG A 258 -8.15 -5.69 32.06
N SER A 259 -7.23 -4.79 32.42
CA SER A 259 -6.80 -4.55 33.81
C SER A 259 -7.75 -3.66 34.60
N GLY A 260 -8.91 -3.28 34.02
CA GLY A 260 -9.93 -2.46 34.67
C GLY A 260 -9.70 -0.95 34.55
N VAL A 261 -8.77 -0.49 33.72
CA VAL A 261 -8.58 0.93 33.41
C VAL A 261 -9.62 1.36 32.39
N ALA A 262 -10.48 2.31 32.75
CA ALA A 262 -11.41 2.90 31.79
C ALA A 262 -10.65 3.83 30.82
N LEU A 263 -10.83 3.62 29.52
CA LEU A 263 -10.31 4.50 28.48
C LEU A 263 -11.47 5.13 27.71
N PRO A 264 -11.40 6.42 27.37
CA PRO A 264 -12.45 7.09 26.58
C PRO A 264 -12.58 6.51 25.18
N THR A 265 -11.46 6.07 24.59
CA THR A 265 -11.39 5.41 23.28
C THR A 265 -10.10 4.60 23.18
N ILE A 266 -10.03 3.69 22.23
CA ILE A 266 -8.79 2.98 21.91
C ILE A 266 -7.94 3.87 20.99
N PRO A 267 -6.73 4.28 21.39
CA PRO A 267 -5.85 5.05 20.54
C PRO A 267 -5.29 4.19 19.38
N ILE A 268 -5.19 4.77 18.21
CA ILE A 268 -4.59 4.12 17.03
C ILE A 268 -3.27 4.77 16.62
N THR A 269 -2.98 5.97 17.14
CA THR A 269 -1.74 6.69 16.91
C THR A 269 -1.00 6.97 18.22
N LEU A 270 0.32 7.20 18.11
CA LEU A 270 1.14 7.55 19.28
C LEU A 270 0.67 8.85 19.94
N ASN A 271 0.27 9.85 19.15
CA ASN A 271 -0.22 11.13 19.67
C ASN A 271 -1.52 10.97 20.45
N GLU A 272 -2.46 10.18 19.95
CA GLU A 272 -3.70 9.85 20.68
C GLU A 272 -3.39 9.14 21.99
N ALA A 273 -2.48 8.14 21.95
CA ALA A 273 -2.09 7.40 23.15
C ALA A 273 -1.45 8.29 24.21
N LEU A 274 -0.54 9.18 23.81
CA LEU A 274 0.10 10.13 24.74
C LEU A 274 -0.93 11.03 25.42
N ASN A 275 -1.89 11.56 24.68
CA ASN A 275 -2.94 12.42 25.24
C ASN A 275 -3.84 11.67 26.23
N ILE A 276 -4.30 10.47 25.86
CA ILE A 276 -5.17 9.65 26.71
C ILE A 276 -4.44 9.20 27.98
N PHE A 277 -3.23 8.66 27.83
CA PHE A 277 -2.51 8.09 28.97
C PHE A 277 -2.02 9.17 29.96
N ARG A 278 -1.61 10.36 29.47
CA ARG A 278 -1.30 11.51 30.33
C ARG A 278 -2.52 11.93 31.13
N GLY A 279 -3.69 12.09 30.51
CA GLY A 279 -4.92 12.44 31.22
C GLY A 279 -5.24 11.48 32.35
N ILE A 280 -5.09 10.18 32.15
CA ILE A 280 -5.34 9.17 33.20
C ILE A 280 -4.32 9.27 34.34
N LEU A 281 -3.05 9.54 34.02
CA LEU A 281 -2.02 9.71 35.06
C LEU A 281 -2.26 10.95 35.91
N ASP A 282 -2.64 12.06 35.26
CA ASP A 282 -2.95 13.33 35.96
C ASP A 282 -4.18 13.19 36.86
N GLU A 283 -5.25 12.53 36.40
CA GLU A 283 -6.44 12.26 37.25
C GLU A 283 -6.12 11.38 38.46
N ARG A 284 -5.28 10.36 38.31
CA ARG A 284 -4.83 9.52 39.41
C ARG A 284 -3.96 10.27 40.42
N ALA A 285 -3.06 11.13 39.92
CA ALA A 285 -2.21 11.96 40.77
C ALA A 285 -3.03 13.00 41.58
N ALA A 286 -4.13 13.51 40.99
CA ALA A 286 -5.04 14.44 41.67
C ALA A 286 -5.97 13.76 42.70
N SER A 287 -6.12 12.42 42.59
CA SER A 287 -6.99 11.63 43.45
C SER A 287 -6.25 10.94 44.64
N SER A 288 -4.91 11.06 44.66
CA SER A 288 -3.99 10.53 45.68
C SER A 288 -3.52 11.64 46.62
#